data_397349f4f9d8a2d11d7a14f3f1e22b30
#
_entry.id   397349f4f9d8a2d11d7a14f3f1e22b30
#
_cell.length_a   1.000
_cell.length_b   1.000
_cell.length_c   1.000
_cell.angle_alpha   90.00
_cell.angle_beta   90.00
_cell.angle_gamma   90.00
#
_symmetry.space_group_name_H-M   'P 1'
#
loop_
_entity.id
_entity.type
_entity.pdbx_description
1 polymer ?
#
loop_
_entity_poly.entity_id
_entity_poly.type
_entity_poly.pdbx_seq_one_letter_code
_entity_poly.pdbx_strand_id
1 'polypeptide(L)'
;MKIIDDFFNKIDVVGLGRGNVQRIINAGYKNIPQILTMTREDFLKVDGFKEKLSTKIYNSIHDRLDKVSLPSLMGASNIFGRGLGTRRISAIMDAYPHILTSKDNDEIKLKKVAGLDGFQEKTAKLFIPYIPKFIKFLQDINQTSKLQNIKVKQVDKTHKLYNKKIVITGFRDKELQQKLEKIGVKLVTSVSKKTFIVLVNDLDDDTGKADKARKLDVTIMTPDSFKSKYSI
;
A
#
# COMPACT_ATOMS: atom_id res chain seq x y z
N MET A 1 -23.13 -2.60 -1.52
CA MET A 1 -22.65 -3.76 -0.73
C MET A 1 -21.22 -4.17 -1.07
N LYS A 2 -20.90 -4.59 -2.31
CA LYS A 2 -19.55 -5.10 -2.65
C LYS A 2 -18.40 -4.14 -2.29
N ILE A 3 -18.53 -2.84 -2.55
CA ILE A 3 -17.47 -1.83 -2.23
C ILE A 3 -17.26 -1.74 -0.71
N ILE A 4 -18.32 -1.82 0.09
CA ILE A 4 -18.26 -1.75 1.56
C ILE A 4 -17.57 -3.01 2.10
N ASP A 5 -17.98 -4.19 1.63
CA ASP A 5 -17.37 -5.47 2.01
C ASP A 5 -15.88 -5.51 1.63
N ASP A 6 -15.53 -5.14 0.40
CA ASP A 6 -14.14 -5.04 -0.08
C ASP A 6 -13.30 -4.09 0.78
N PHE A 7 -13.87 -2.96 1.23
CA PHE A 7 -13.18 -1.99 2.07
C PHE A 7 -12.79 -2.60 3.42
N PHE A 8 -13.77 -3.15 4.15
CA PHE A 8 -13.53 -3.70 5.48
C PHE A 8 -12.62 -4.93 5.46
N ASN A 9 -12.71 -5.75 4.42
CA ASN A 9 -11.77 -6.86 4.20
C ASN A 9 -10.34 -6.35 3.96
N LYS A 10 -10.15 -5.27 3.18
CA LYS A 10 -8.81 -4.72 2.89
C LYS A 10 -8.12 -4.07 4.09
N ILE A 11 -8.89 -3.60 5.07
CA ILE A 11 -8.32 -3.06 6.32
C ILE A 11 -8.40 -4.07 7.47
N ASP A 12 -8.74 -5.33 7.18
CA ASP A 12 -8.76 -6.47 8.12
C ASP A 12 -9.70 -6.28 9.33
N VAL A 13 -10.86 -5.65 9.16
CA VAL A 13 -11.85 -5.53 10.24
C VAL A 13 -12.50 -6.87 10.52
N VAL A 14 -12.40 -7.31 11.77
CA VAL A 14 -12.94 -8.59 12.23
C VAL A 14 -14.42 -8.43 12.59
N GLY A 15 -15.24 -9.39 12.14
CA GLY A 15 -16.68 -9.42 12.45
C GLY A 15 -17.57 -8.73 11.40
N LEU A 16 -17.01 -8.06 10.41
CA LEU A 16 -17.73 -7.43 9.30
C LEU A 16 -17.68 -8.29 8.02
N GLY A 17 -18.05 -9.58 8.14
CA GLY A 17 -18.29 -10.38 6.96
C GLY A 17 -19.58 -9.95 6.23
N ARG A 18 -19.75 -10.43 5.00
CA ARG A 18 -20.80 -10.02 4.05
C ARG A 18 -22.20 -10.00 4.64
N GLY A 19 -22.55 -11.01 5.48
CA GLY A 19 -23.88 -11.08 6.14
C GLY A 19 -24.10 -9.95 7.14
N ASN A 20 -23.09 -9.60 7.93
CA ASN A 20 -23.17 -8.51 8.90
C ASN A 20 -23.16 -7.14 8.22
N VAL A 21 -22.40 -6.97 7.13
CA VAL A 21 -22.45 -5.76 6.29
C VAL A 21 -23.87 -5.58 5.72
N GLN A 22 -24.53 -6.66 5.26
CA GLN A 22 -25.89 -6.57 4.75
C GLN A 22 -26.89 -6.13 5.83
N ARG A 23 -26.77 -6.63 7.06
CA ARG A 23 -27.62 -6.22 8.18
C ARG A 23 -27.46 -4.75 8.53
N ILE A 24 -26.21 -4.26 8.54
CA ILE A 24 -25.91 -2.84 8.78
C ILE A 24 -26.50 -1.96 7.67
N ILE A 25 -26.41 -2.38 6.40
CA ILE A 25 -27.04 -1.66 5.28
C ILE A 25 -28.56 -1.62 5.42
N ASN A 26 -29.18 -2.73 5.84
CA ASN A 26 -30.63 -2.81 6.09
C ASN A 26 -31.05 -1.91 7.25
N ALA A 27 -30.19 -1.71 8.25
CA ALA A 27 -30.39 -0.76 9.35
C ALA A 27 -30.22 0.72 8.96
N GLY A 28 -29.89 1.01 7.66
CA GLY A 28 -29.84 2.37 7.14
C GLY A 28 -28.43 2.94 6.93
N TYR A 29 -27.36 2.25 7.32
CA TYR A 29 -25.97 2.69 7.13
C TYR A 29 -25.46 2.24 5.75
N LYS A 30 -25.50 3.13 4.75
CA LYS A 30 -25.37 2.77 3.32
C LYS A 30 -23.99 3.04 2.72
N ASN A 31 -23.08 3.65 3.45
CA ASN A 31 -21.74 3.97 2.95
C ASN A 31 -20.66 3.75 4.00
N ILE A 32 -19.41 3.72 3.54
CA ILE A 32 -18.25 3.44 4.40
C ILE A 32 -18.12 4.45 5.54
N PRO A 33 -18.16 5.78 5.33
CA PRO A 33 -18.06 6.74 6.42
C PRO A 33 -19.13 6.54 7.49
N GLN A 34 -20.39 6.33 7.11
CA GLN A 34 -21.45 6.06 8.07
C GLN A 34 -21.16 4.87 8.98
N ILE A 35 -20.63 3.77 8.42
CA ILE A 35 -20.32 2.55 9.19
C ILE A 35 -19.09 2.77 10.08
N LEU A 36 -18.07 3.48 9.59
CA LEU A 36 -16.85 3.78 10.34
C LEU A 36 -17.08 4.70 11.54
N THR A 37 -18.14 5.50 11.51
CA THR A 37 -18.52 6.45 12.57
C THR A 37 -19.65 5.95 13.46
N MET A 38 -20.14 4.72 13.26
CA MET A 38 -21.13 4.10 14.15
C MET A 38 -20.59 3.97 15.57
N THR A 39 -21.42 4.34 16.54
CA THR A 39 -21.16 4.07 17.95
C THR A 39 -21.45 2.61 18.28
N ARG A 40 -21.06 2.16 19.47
CA ARG A 40 -21.40 0.82 19.97
C ARG A 40 -22.93 0.64 20.08
N GLU A 41 -23.62 1.69 20.51
CA GLU A 41 -25.06 1.76 20.64
C GLU A 41 -25.76 1.65 19.27
N ASP A 42 -25.16 2.21 18.21
CA ASP A 42 -25.67 2.09 16.85
C ASP A 42 -25.56 0.65 16.34
N PHE A 43 -24.43 -0.04 16.64
CA PHE A 43 -24.30 -1.46 16.32
C PHE A 43 -25.33 -2.33 17.07
N LEU A 44 -25.71 -1.99 18.31
CA LEU A 44 -26.74 -2.71 19.06
C LEU A 44 -28.14 -2.58 18.46
N LYS A 45 -28.42 -1.53 17.69
CA LYS A 45 -29.68 -1.33 16.99
C LYS A 45 -29.81 -2.19 15.71
N VAL A 46 -28.69 -2.77 15.24
CA VAL A 46 -28.70 -3.62 14.04
C VAL A 46 -29.33 -4.97 14.38
N ASP A 47 -30.29 -5.40 13.57
CA ASP A 47 -30.98 -6.68 13.78
C ASP A 47 -30.01 -7.87 13.85
N GLY A 48 -30.18 -8.69 14.87
CA GLY A 48 -29.33 -9.87 15.15
C GLY A 48 -27.95 -9.53 15.74
N PHE A 49 -27.64 -8.24 16.03
CA PHE A 49 -26.42 -7.88 16.76
C PHE A 49 -26.72 -7.85 18.26
N LYS A 50 -25.85 -8.52 19.02
CA LYS A 50 -25.87 -8.51 20.48
C LYS A 50 -24.58 -7.85 21.00
N GLU A 51 -24.53 -7.56 22.28
CA GLU A 51 -23.46 -6.87 22.98
C GLU A 51 -22.06 -7.35 22.56
N LYS A 52 -21.82 -8.66 22.61
CA LYS A 52 -20.53 -9.28 22.27
C LYS A 52 -20.10 -8.98 20.83
N LEU A 53 -21.03 -9.07 19.86
CA LEU A 53 -20.72 -8.82 18.45
C LEU A 53 -20.51 -7.32 18.18
N SER A 54 -21.39 -6.48 18.72
CA SER A 54 -21.33 -5.03 18.60
C SER A 54 -20.03 -4.48 19.12
N THR A 55 -19.62 -4.87 20.32
CA THR A 55 -18.35 -4.51 20.96
C THR A 55 -17.16 -5.00 20.12
N LYS A 56 -17.21 -6.24 19.63
CA LYS A 56 -16.13 -6.81 18.79
C LYS A 56 -15.92 -6.02 17.51
N ILE A 57 -17.02 -5.70 16.80
CA ILE A 57 -16.95 -4.94 15.54
C ILE A 57 -16.45 -3.52 15.80
N TYR A 58 -17.04 -2.82 16.77
CA TYR A 58 -16.65 -1.46 17.15
C TYR A 58 -15.16 -1.37 17.46
N ASN A 59 -14.66 -2.20 18.37
CA ASN A 59 -13.25 -2.22 18.74
C ASN A 59 -12.35 -2.57 17.55
N SER A 60 -12.77 -3.52 16.71
CA SER A 60 -11.99 -3.89 15.53
C SER A 60 -11.88 -2.76 14.52
N ILE A 61 -12.95 -2.00 14.28
CA ILE A 61 -12.92 -0.83 13.39
C ILE A 61 -11.90 0.19 13.90
N HIS A 62 -11.99 0.58 15.17
CA HIS A 62 -11.09 1.58 15.74
C HIS A 62 -9.63 1.12 15.73
N ASP A 63 -9.36 -0.11 16.18
CA ASP A 63 -8.01 -0.68 16.17
C ASP A 63 -7.41 -0.73 14.74
N ARG A 64 -8.22 -1.09 13.75
CA ARG A 64 -7.75 -1.15 12.34
C ARG A 64 -7.59 0.22 11.72
N LEU A 65 -8.48 1.17 11.99
CA LEU A 65 -8.33 2.54 11.53
C LEU A 65 -7.06 3.20 12.08
N ASP A 66 -6.72 2.97 13.33
CA ASP A 66 -5.50 3.52 13.94
C ASP A 66 -4.24 2.93 13.30
N LYS A 67 -4.22 1.63 13.06
CA LYS A 67 -3.05 0.89 12.55
C LYS A 67 -2.86 0.97 11.03
N VAL A 68 -3.94 1.13 10.27
CA VAL A 68 -3.87 1.13 8.80
C VAL A 68 -3.03 2.29 8.29
N SER A 69 -2.08 2.01 7.39
CA SER A 69 -1.28 3.05 6.74
C SER A 69 -2.13 3.91 5.80
N LEU A 70 -1.74 5.17 5.62
CA LEU A 70 -2.44 6.08 4.70
C LEU A 70 -2.55 5.51 3.27
N PRO A 71 -1.49 4.95 2.64
CA PRO A 71 -1.60 4.32 1.32
C PRO A 71 -2.55 3.11 1.30
N SER A 72 -2.59 2.31 2.37
CA SER A 72 -3.51 1.18 2.48
C SER A 72 -4.97 1.64 2.58
N LEU A 73 -5.24 2.68 3.38
CA LEU A 73 -6.56 3.29 3.50
C LEU A 73 -7.02 3.91 2.18
N MET A 74 -6.11 4.59 1.46
CA MET A 74 -6.36 5.12 0.11
C MET A 74 -6.76 4.00 -0.86
N GLY A 75 -6.01 2.90 -0.89
CA GLY A 75 -6.28 1.75 -1.76
C GLY A 75 -7.56 1.00 -1.38
N ALA A 76 -7.89 0.93 -0.08
CA ALA A 76 -9.12 0.33 0.41
C ALA A 76 -10.35 1.16 0.04
N SER A 77 -10.27 2.50 0.14
CA SER A 77 -11.39 3.41 -0.13
C SER A 77 -11.95 3.33 -1.55
N ASN A 78 -11.16 2.82 -2.50
CA ASN A 78 -11.48 2.76 -3.92
C ASN A 78 -11.87 4.12 -4.56
N ILE A 79 -11.55 5.23 -3.88
CA ILE A 79 -11.86 6.60 -4.35
C ILE A 79 -11.09 6.92 -5.63
N PHE A 80 -9.86 6.43 -5.75
CA PHE A 80 -8.98 6.64 -6.90
C PHE A 80 -9.28 5.71 -8.09
N GLY A 81 -10.29 4.83 -7.96
CA GLY A 81 -10.77 3.99 -9.04
C GLY A 81 -9.91 2.74 -9.31
N ARG A 82 -10.32 2.00 -10.33
CA ARG A 82 -9.62 0.79 -10.75
C ARG A 82 -8.24 1.10 -11.32
N GLY A 83 -7.24 0.29 -10.97
CA GLY A 83 -5.86 0.45 -11.44
C GLY A 83 -4.93 1.21 -10.48
N LEU A 84 -5.47 1.86 -9.44
CA LEU A 84 -4.73 2.51 -8.37
C LEU A 84 -4.93 1.79 -7.03
N GLY A 85 -4.45 0.55 -6.95
CA GLY A 85 -4.40 -0.20 -5.69
C GLY A 85 -3.27 0.26 -4.77
N THR A 86 -3.24 -0.27 -3.54
CA THR A 86 -2.29 0.09 -2.48
C THR A 86 -0.84 0.16 -2.97
N ARG A 87 -0.37 -0.81 -3.77
CA ARG A 87 1.01 -0.84 -4.26
C ARG A 87 1.39 0.38 -5.11
N ARG A 88 0.51 0.81 -6.03
CA ARG A 88 0.77 2.00 -6.86
C ARG A 88 0.67 3.27 -6.03
N ILE A 89 -0.32 3.36 -5.15
CA ILE A 89 -0.48 4.49 -4.23
C ILE A 89 0.76 4.61 -3.32
N SER A 90 1.25 3.50 -2.76
CA SER A 90 2.48 3.51 -1.97
C SER A 90 3.67 4.05 -2.76
N ALA A 91 3.83 3.64 -4.03
CA ALA A 91 4.92 4.16 -4.86
C ALA A 91 4.83 5.68 -5.09
N ILE A 92 3.62 6.22 -5.25
CA ILE A 92 3.41 7.68 -5.34
C ILE A 92 3.77 8.35 -4.01
N MET A 93 3.27 7.82 -2.88
CA MET A 93 3.49 8.39 -1.55
C MET A 93 4.93 8.24 -1.08
N ASP A 94 5.63 7.17 -1.45
CA ASP A 94 7.06 6.99 -1.16
C ASP A 94 7.93 8.03 -1.94
N ALA A 95 7.55 8.36 -3.18
CA ALA A 95 8.24 9.35 -3.99
C ALA A 95 7.89 10.79 -3.60
N TYR A 96 6.63 11.02 -3.27
CA TYR A 96 6.07 12.35 -2.94
C TYR A 96 5.20 12.27 -1.69
N PRO A 97 5.78 12.15 -0.49
CA PRO A 97 5.04 11.92 0.76
C PRO A 97 3.93 12.95 1.01
N HIS A 98 4.17 14.19 0.67
CA HIS A 98 3.24 15.30 0.91
C HIS A 98 2.37 15.67 -0.31
N ILE A 99 2.26 14.80 -1.34
CA ILE A 99 1.51 15.13 -2.56
C ILE A 99 0.03 15.45 -2.31
N LEU A 100 -0.56 14.87 -1.26
CA LEU A 100 -1.96 15.14 -0.89
C LEU A 100 -2.16 16.55 -0.32
N THR A 101 -1.16 17.09 0.37
CA THR A 101 -1.21 18.38 1.06
C THR A 101 -0.33 19.45 0.43
N SER A 102 0.42 19.09 -0.62
CA SER A 102 1.27 20.03 -1.37
C SER A 102 0.46 21.18 -1.95
N LYS A 103 1.04 22.40 -1.90
CA LYS A 103 0.51 23.60 -2.55
C LYS A 103 0.75 23.65 -4.06
N ASP A 104 1.44 22.64 -4.62
CA ASP A 104 1.61 22.53 -6.06
C ASP A 104 0.24 22.50 -6.76
N ASN A 105 0.16 23.12 -7.91
CA ASN A 105 -1.03 22.98 -8.76
C ASN A 105 -1.15 21.57 -9.35
N ASP A 106 -2.31 21.24 -9.89
CA ASP A 106 -2.59 19.90 -10.41
C ASP A 106 -1.67 19.53 -11.58
N GLU A 107 -1.25 20.48 -12.41
CA GLU A 107 -0.34 20.23 -13.53
C GLU A 107 1.04 19.76 -13.04
N ILE A 108 1.58 20.41 -12.01
CA ILE A 108 2.86 20.02 -11.39
C ILE A 108 2.74 18.64 -10.75
N LYS A 109 1.64 18.38 -10.01
CA LYS A 109 1.36 17.08 -9.42
C LYS A 109 1.23 15.97 -10.48
N LEU A 110 0.54 16.26 -11.60
CA LEU A 110 0.41 15.34 -12.73
C LEU A 110 1.78 14.97 -13.31
N LYS A 111 2.64 15.95 -13.60
CA LYS A 111 4.00 15.73 -14.09
C LYS A 111 4.83 14.88 -13.12
N LYS A 112 4.75 15.15 -11.82
CA LYS A 112 5.42 14.37 -10.78
C LYS A 112 5.00 12.91 -10.81
N VAL A 113 3.71 12.61 -10.82
CA VAL A 113 3.19 11.24 -10.82
C VAL A 113 3.46 10.53 -12.14
N ALA A 114 3.28 11.18 -13.27
CA ALA A 114 3.54 10.62 -14.60
C ALA A 114 5.03 10.28 -14.82
N GLY A 115 5.94 11.03 -14.19
CA GLY A 115 7.39 10.81 -14.27
C GLY A 115 7.90 9.61 -13.44
N LEU A 116 7.05 8.98 -12.62
CA LEU A 116 7.45 7.79 -11.87
C LEU A 116 7.60 6.56 -12.78
N ASP A 117 8.59 5.73 -12.48
CA ASP A 117 8.82 4.48 -13.23
C ASP A 117 7.58 3.55 -13.15
N GLY A 118 7.08 3.14 -14.30
CA GLY A 118 5.86 2.33 -14.42
C GLY A 118 4.54 3.11 -14.29
N PHE A 119 4.61 4.44 -14.27
CA PHE A 119 3.44 5.31 -14.33
C PHE A 119 3.35 6.02 -15.68
N GLN A 120 2.15 6.36 -16.06
CA GLN A 120 1.83 7.11 -17.28
C GLN A 120 0.89 8.25 -16.92
N GLU A 121 0.75 9.20 -17.81
CA GLU A 121 -0.17 10.34 -17.65
C GLU A 121 -1.60 9.89 -17.30
N LYS A 122 -2.07 8.79 -17.90
CA LYS A 122 -3.38 8.19 -17.56
C LYS A 122 -3.50 7.86 -16.07
N THR A 123 -2.43 7.35 -15.44
CA THR A 123 -2.43 7.03 -14.00
C THR A 123 -2.48 8.30 -13.16
N ALA A 124 -1.74 9.34 -13.56
CA ALA A 124 -1.75 10.62 -12.87
C ALA A 124 -3.13 11.28 -12.93
N LYS A 125 -3.78 11.25 -14.10
CA LYS A 125 -5.16 11.74 -14.31
C LYS A 125 -6.21 10.98 -13.50
N LEU A 126 -5.94 9.72 -13.12
CA LEU A 126 -6.79 8.95 -12.20
C LEU A 126 -6.48 9.24 -10.72
N PHE A 127 -5.37 9.86 -10.39
CA PHE A 127 -4.96 10.10 -9.00
C PHE A 127 -5.26 11.53 -8.55
N ILE A 128 -4.76 12.52 -9.29
CA ILE A 128 -4.75 13.92 -8.85
C ILE A 128 -6.15 14.49 -8.63
N PRO A 129 -7.13 14.35 -9.55
CA PRO A 129 -8.45 14.93 -9.37
C PRO A 129 -9.24 14.38 -8.18
N TYR A 130 -8.86 13.21 -7.68
CA TYR A 130 -9.56 12.57 -6.56
C TYR A 130 -8.94 12.85 -5.19
N ILE A 131 -7.83 13.58 -5.13
CA ILE A 131 -7.20 14.00 -3.86
C ILE A 131 -8.20 14.75 -2.96
N PRO A 132 -8.92 15.77 -3.43
CA PRO A 132 -9.89 16.49 -2.59
C PRO A 132 -10.98 15.57 -2.02
N LYS A 133 -11.47 14.62 -2.84
CA LYS A 133 -12.48 13.66 -2.42
C LYS A 133 -11.95 12.73 -1.32
N PHE A 134 -10.68 12.32 -1.41
CA PHE A 134 -10.06 11.49 -0.38
C PHE A 134 -9.81 12.28 0.91
N ILE A 135 -9.39 13.54 0.82
CA ILE A 135 -9.24 14.42 2.00
C ILE A 135 -10.57 14.57 2.72
N LYS A 136 -11.66 14.81 1.95
CA LYS A 136 -13.00 14.85 2.53
C LYS A 136 -13.39 13.53 3.19
N PHE A 137 -13.09 12.39 2.58
CA PHE A 137 -13.30 11.08 3.18
C PHE A 137 -12.59 10.96 4.53
N LEU A 138 -11.31 11.41 4.65
CA LEU A 138 -10.58 11.42 5.92
C LEU A 138 -11.23 12.32 6.97
N GLN A 139 -11.79 13.46 6.57
CA GLN A 139 -12.57 14.34 7.45
C GLN A 139 -13.83 13.64 7.95
N ASP A 140 -14.59 13.02 7.04
CA ASP A 140 -15.84 12.32 7.36
C ASP A 140 -15.65 11.15 8.33
N ILE A 141 -14.45 10.55 8.38
CA ILE A 141 -14.11 9.43 9.30
C ILE A 141 -13.17 9.83 10.44
N ASN A 142 -12.94 11.11 10.69
CA ASN A 142 -12.07 11.65 11.74
C ASN A 142 -10.61 11.14 11.70
N GLN A 143 -10.04 10.95 10.48
CA GLN A 143 -8.69 10.42 10.27
C GLN A 143 -7.73 11.43 9.59
N THR A 144 -7.98 12.72 9.71
CA THR A 144 -7.13 13.78 9.11
C THR A 144 -5.72 13.83 9.69
N SER A 145 -5.53 13.36 10.93
CA SER A 145 -4.21 13.24 11.56
C SER A 145 -3.22 12.38 10.75
N LYS A 146 -3.72 11.44 9.95
CA LYS A 146 -2.87 10.62 9.06
C LYS A 146 -2.17 11.43 7.97
N LEU A 147 -2.68 12.61 7.61
CA LEU A 147 -2.03 13.54 6.66
C LEU A 147 -0.82 14.24 7.28
N GLN A 148 -0.79 14.40 8.60
CA GLN A 148 0.30 15.05 9.34
C GLN A 148 1.39 14.03 9.72
N ASN A 149 0.99 12.78 10.00
CA ASN A 149 1.85 11.70 10.45
C ASN A 149 2.42 10.85 9.30
N ILE A 150 2.70 11.47 8.15
CA ILE A 150 3.28 10.76 7.02
C ILE A 150 4.75 10.41 7.37
N LYS A 151 4.99 9.13 7.64
CA LYS A 151 6.36 8.64 7.84
C LYS A 151 7.11 8.73 6.52
N VAL A 152 7.95 9.75 6.39
CA VAL A 152 8.92 9.82 5.29
C VAL A 152 9.97 8.74 5.59
N LYS A 153 10.06 7.73 4.72
CA LYS A 153 11.16 6.77 4.81
C LYS A 153 12.47 7.55 4.63
N GLN A 154 13.26 7.66 5.69
CA GLN A 154 14.62 8.16 5.55
C GLN A 154 15.41 7.11 4.77
N VAL A 155 15.70 7.43 3.53
CA VAL A 155 16.44 6.56 2.62
C VAL A 155 17.83 7.17 2.44
N ASP A 156 18.84 6.36 2.66
CA ASP A 156 20.22 6.76 2.36
C ASP A 156 20.43 6.84 0.85
N LYS A 157 20.26 8.05 0.31
CA LYS A 157 20.44 8.31 -1.12
C LYS A 157 21.91 8.24 -1.57
N THR A 158 22.86 8.21 -0.64
CA THR A 158 24.31 8.13 -0.94
C THR A 158 24.75 6.68 -1.14
N HIS A 159 23.98 5.71 -0.68
CA HIS A 159 24.31 4.30 -0.77
C HIS A 159 24.35 3.82 -2.23
N LYS A 160 25.38 3.03 -2.59
CA LYS A 160 25.61 2.50 -3.96
C LYS A 160 24.41 1.73 -4.55
N LEU A 161 23.56 1.18 -3.70
CA LEU A 161 22.35 0.43 -4.09
C LEU A 161 21.09 1.32 -4.17
N TYR A 162 21.19 2.60 -3.84
CA TYR A 162 20.03 3.49 -3.93
C TYR A 162 19.42 3.46 -5.33
N ASN A 163 18.11 3.30 -5.39
CA ASN A 163 17.32 3.27 -6.63
C ASN A 163 17.68 2.11 -7.61
N LYS A 164 18.53 1.15 -7.21
CA LYS A 164 18.83 -0.04 -8.02
C LYS A 164 17.69 -1.04 -7.97
N LYS A 165 17.41 -1.71 -9.10
CA LYS A 165 16.40 -2.77 -9.19
C LYS A 165 17.03 -4.10 -8.85
N ILE A 166 16.52 -4.76 -7.80
CA ILE A 166 16.99 -6.08 -7.36
C ILE A 166 15.81 -7.06 -7.40
N VAL A 167 16.06 -8.26 -7.89
CA VAL A 167 15.13 -9.39 -7.85
C VAL A 167 15.61 -10.38 -6.81
N ILE A 168 14.72 -10.88 -5.98
CA ILE A 168 14.98 -12.00 -5.07
C ILE A 168 14.17 -13.20 -5.57
N THR A 169 14.83 -14.37 -5.71
CA THR A 169 14.20 -15.61 -6.15
C THR A 169 14.81 -16.82 -5.45
N GLY A 170 14.03 -17.88 -5.29
CA GLY A 170 14.49 -19.12 -4.64
C GLY A 170 14.47 -19.10 -3.11
N PHE A 171 14.39 -17.94 -2.44
CA PHE A 171 14.38 -17.84 -0.98
C PHE A 171 13.56 -16.64 -0.48
N ARG A 172 13.36 -16.60 0.86
CA ARG A 172 12.71 -15.47 1.56
C ARG A 172 13.59 -15.06 2.75
N ASP A 173 14.10 -13.84 2.71
CA ASP A 173 14.83 -13.20 3.80
C ASP A 173 14.19 -11.85 4.10
N LYS A 174 13.33 -11.82 5.12
CA LYS A 174 12.60 -10.60 5.53
C LYS A 174 13.54 -9.52 6.06
N GLU A 175 14.61 -9.92 6.74
CA GLU A 175 15.58 -8.97 7.30
C GLU A 175 16.35 -8.27 6.19
N LEU A 176 16.87 -9.02 5.23
CA LEU A 176 17.52 -8.46 4.05
C LEU A 176 16.57 -7.54 3.27
N GLN A 177 15.31 -7.97 3.05
CA GLN A 177 14.33 -7.12 2.37
C GLN A 177 14.12 -5.79 3.09
N GLN A 178 13.98 -5.80 4.42
CA GLN A 178 13.82 -4.58 5.21
C GLN A 178 15.07 -3.67 5.15
N LYS A 179 16.27 -4.24 5.18
CA LYS A 179 17.53 -3.49 5.03
C LYS A 179 17.61 -2.84 3.64
N LEU A 180 17.27 -3.58 2.58
CA LEU A 180 17.25 -3.07 1.20
C LEU A 180 16.21 -1.96 1.01
N GLU A 181 15.05 -2.08 1.62
CA GLU A 181 14.02 -1.04 1.60
C GLU A 181 14.49 0.25 2.31
N LYS A 182 15.22 0.13 3.44
CA LYS A 182 15.79 1.28 4.15
C LYS A 182 16.85 2.00 3.31
N ILE A 183 17.58 1.29 2.49
CA ILE A 183 18.59 1.86 1.56
C ILE A 183 17.89 2.45 0.31
N GLY A 184 16.62 2.16 0.08
CA GLY A 184 15.88 2.63 -1.11
C GLY A 184 16.11 1.80 -2.36
N VAL A 185 16.45 0.52 -2.19
CA VAL A 185 16.48 -0.46 -3.27
C VAL A 185 15.07 -0.70 -3.80
N LYS A 186 14.92 -0.81 -5.11
CA LYS A 186 13.67 -1.22 -5.75
C LYS A 186 13.61 -2.74 -5.88
N LEU A 187 12.93 -3.41 -4.95
CA LEU A 187 12.64 -4.83 -5.08
C LEU A 187 11.58 -5.04 -6.17
N VAL A 188 11.96 -5.77 -7.22
CA VAL A 188 11.08 -6.06 -8.36
C VAL A 188 10.87 -7.57 -8.51
N THR A 189 9.73 -7.95 -9.09
CA THR A 189 9.33 -9.37 -9.19
C THR A 189 9.74 -10.03 -10.51
N SER A 190 10.21 -9.25 -11.49
CA SER A 190 10.59 -9.74 -12.81
C SER A 190 11.97 -9.24 -13.21
N VAL A 191 12.73 -10.08 -13.93
CA VAL A 191 14.05 -9.75 -14.47
C VAL A 191 13.92 -9.04 -15.81
N SER A 192 14.70 -7.99 -16.02
CA SER A 192 14.80 -7.23 -17.26
C SER A 192 16.24 -6.70 -17.43
N LYS A 193 16.58 -6.16 -18.60
CA LYS A 193 17.88 -5.49 -18.83
C LYS A 193 18.17 -4.32 -17.87
N LYS A 194 17.13 -3.80 -17.20
CA LYS A 194 17.27 -2.73 -16.16
C LYS A 194 17.44 -3.30 -14.75
N THR A 195 17.44 -4.62 -14.58
CA THR A 195 17.70 -5.27 -13.28
C THR A 195 19.18 -5.18 -12.98
N PHE A 196 19.53 -4.72 -11.78
CA PHE A 196 20.90 -4.54 -11.37
C PHE A 196 21.54 -5.84 -10.87
N ILE A 197 20.79 -6.58 -10.01
CA ILE A 197 21.22 -7.86 -9.46
C ILE A 197 20.02 -8.77 -9.28
N VAL A 198 20.23 -10.06 -9.48
CA VAL A 198 19.29 -11.12 -9.07
C VAL A 198 19.93 -11.88 -7.92
N LEU A 199 19.25 -11.93 -6.77
CA LEU A 199 19.65 -12.72 -5.61
C LEU A 199 18.98 -14.08 -5.68
N VAL A 200 19.80 -15.12 -5.61
CA VAL A 200 19.43 -16.55 -5.63
C VAL A 200 19.94 -17.22 -4.36
N ASN A 201 19.33 -18.33 -3.98
CA ASN A 201 19.85 -19.11 -2.85
C ASN A 201 21.18 -19.76 -3.18
N ASP A 202 21.33 -20.27 -4.39
CA ASP A 202 22.54 -20.88 -4.92
C ASP A 202 22.82 -20.36 -6.33
N LEU A 203 24.10 -20.23 -6.73
CA LEU A 203 24.49 -19.77 -8.08
C LEU A 203 24.06 -20.75 -9.18
N ASP A 204 23.87 -22.01 -8.85
CA ASP A 204 23.37 -23.07 -9.75
C ASP A 204 21.83 -23.13 -9.81
N ASP A 205 21.12 -22.20 -9.11
CA ASP A 205 19.66 -22.10 -9.13
C ASP A 205 19.14 -22.02 -10.58
N ASP A 206 18.20 -22.91 -10.92
CA ASP A 206 17.57 -23.05 -12.23
C ASP A 206 16.18 -22.40 -12.30
N THR A 207 15.85 -21.55 -11.34
CA THR A 207 14.58 -20.80 -11.40
C THR A 207 14.49 -19.99 -12.69
N GLY A 208 13.32 -19.94 -13.28
CA GLY A 208 13.10 -19.18 -14.52
C GLY A 208 13.53 -17.71 -14.45
N LYS A 209 13.72 -17.15 -13.25
CA LYS A 209 14.28 -15.80 -13.05
C LYS A 209 15.81 -15.83 -13.10
N ALA A 210 16.47 -16.84 -12.55
CA ALA A 210 17.91 -17.01 -12.64
C ALA A 210 18.31 -17.25 -14.10
N ASP A 211 17.62 -18.13 -14.83
CA ASP A 211 17.85 -18.36 -16.26
C ASP A 211 17.67 -17.09 -17.09
N LYS A 212 16.62 -16.31 -16.79
CA LYS A 212 16.39 -15.04 -17.48
C LYS A 212 17.49 -14.02 -17.18
N ALA A 213 18.04 -14.03 -15.97
CA ALA A 213 19.16 -13.18 -15.59
C ALA A 213 20.42 -13.55 -16.41
N ARG A 214 20.75 -14.84 -16.52
CA ARG A 214 21.86 -15.34 -17.34
C ARG A 214 21.70 -14.93 -18.81
N LYS A 215 20.50 -15.11 -19.40
CA LYS A 215 20.20 -14.73 -20.79
C LYS A 215 20.29 -13.21 -21.05
N LEU A 216 20.18 -12.37 -20.01
CA LEU A 216 20.22 -10.92 -20.12
C LEU A 216 21.51 -10.31 -19.57
N ASP A 217 22.53 -11.11 -19.27
CA ASP A 217 23.79 -10.71 -18.66
C ASP A 217 23.61 -9.89 -17.37
N VAL A 218 22.56 -10.20 -16.59
CA VAL A 218 22.33 -9.58 -15.30
C VAL A 218 23.09 -10.35 -14.22
N THR A 219 23.84 -9.62 -13.41
CA THR A 219 24.64 -10.18 -12.30
C THR A 219 23.74 -11.00 -11.36
N ILE A 220 24.17 -12.24 -11.07
CA ILE A 220 23.54 -13.13 -10.09
C ILE A 220 24.46 -13.24 -8.88
N MET A 221 23.92 -13.19 -7.68
CA MET A 221 24.69 -13.30 -6.42
C MET A 221 23.88 -14.08 -5.38
N THR A 222 24.60 -14.75 -4.47
CA THR A 222 24.01 -15.28 -3.24
C THR A 222 23.83 -14.14 -2.21
N PRO A 223 22.93 -14.30 -1.22
CA PRO A 223 22.73 -13.32 -0.16
C PRO A 223 24.03 -12.96 0.59
N ASP A 224 24.86 -13.93 0.89
CA ASP A 224 26.11 -13.73 1.65
C ASP A 224 27.15 -12.95 0.85
N SER A 225 27.36 -13.34 -0.42
CA SER A 225 28.25 -12.58 -1.34
C SER A 225 27.76 -11.15 -1.54
N PHE A 226 26.43 -10.96 -1.62
CA PHE A 226 25.83 -9.66 -1.78
C PHE A 226 25.99 -8.79 -0.51
N LYS A 227 25.69 -9.35 0.68
CA LYS A 227 25.85 -8.67 1.97
C LYS A 227 27.30 -8.22 2.17
N SER A 228 28.25 -9.12 1.90
CA SER A 228 29.69 -8.80 1.98
C SER A 228 30.10 -7.69 1.02
N LYS A 229 29.71 -7.76 -0.26
CA LYS A 229 30.09 -6.81 -1.29
C LYS A 229 29.55 -5.39 -1.05
N TYR A 230 28.35 -5.27 -0.47
CA TYR A 230 27.66 -3.99 -0.29
C TYR A 230 27.56 -3.55 1.17
N SER A 231 28.20 -4.29 2.09
CA SER A 231 28.26 -3.98 3.53
C SER A 231 26.86 -3.79 4.15
N ILE A 232 25.97 -4.77 3.95
CA ILE A 232 24.57 -4.72 4.40
C ILE A 232 24.32 -5.66 5.60
#